data_c86dc1092de5f744f24a2451b8ba643b
#
_entry.id   c86dc1092de5f744f24a2451b8ba643b
#
_cell.length_a   1.000
_cell.length_b   1.000
_cell.length_c   1.000
_cell.angle_alpha   90.00
_cell.angle_beta   90.00
_cell.angle_gamma   90.00
#
_symmetry.space_group_name_H-M   'P 1'
#
loop_
_entity.id
_entity.type
_entity.pdbx_description
1 polymer ?
#
loop_
_entity_poly.entity_id
_entity_poly.type
_entity_poly.pdbx_seq_one_letter_code
_entity_poly.pdbx_strand_id
1 'polypeptide(L)'
;MTSHIDQFLLYIATERGLSTAYQLSVRQTLDALVKWLEGKGVSDWNDVGTEDLSHYLSGQKDQGMSASSLRIGMVHLKIFFRRLAGLKVIDADPAEPLLPPRAEQHLPETLNEHDVSSILQAVDTEKLLGRRDLAILELFYASGLRLSELCNARIENMDLDEGFIRVTGKGGKTRIVPVGGKAREAVTDYMKNERPELVKSKTSSWIFLSIRG
;
A
#
# COMPACT_ATOMS: atom_id res chain seq x y z
N MET A 1 -10.66 14.35 21.93
CA MET A 1 -10.81 13.59 20.67
C MET A 1 -9.65 12.62 20.41
N THR A 2 -8.40 13.04 20.47
CA THR A 2 -7.21 12.23 20.13
C THR A 2 -7.10 10.91 20.90
N SER A 3 -7.41 10.89 22.20
CA SER A 3 -7.39 9.66 23.03
C SER A 3 -8.31 8.55 22.49
N HIS A 4 -9.48 8.89 21.96
CA HIS A 4 -10.38 7.90 21.35
C HIS A 4 -9.84 7.35 20.02
N ILE A 5 -9.10 8.17 19.28
CA ILE A 5 -8.40 7.72 18.06
C ILE A 5 -7.32 6.69 18.43
N ASP A 6 -6.52 6.96 19.46
CA ASP A 6 -5.47 6.04 19.91
C ASP A 6 -6.05 4.71 20.39
N GLN A 7 -7.15 4.75 21.16
CA GLN A 7 -7.88 3.55 21.59
C GLN A 7 -8.45 2.77 20.40
N PHE A 8 -9.00 3.48 19.40
CA PHE A 8 -9.51 2.84 18.19
C PHE A 8 -8.39 2.18 17.37
N LEU A 9 -7.25 2.84 17.22
CA LEU A 9 -6.09 2.26 16.52
C LEU A 9 -5.57 1.02 17.26
N LEU A 10 -5.51 1.04 18.58
CA LEU A 10 -5.16 -0.14 19.36
C LEU A 10 -6.15 -1.28 19.11
N TYR A 11 -7.45 -1.00 19.12
CA TYR A 11 -8.49 -1.99 18.82
C TYR A 11 -8.32 -2.62 17.44
N ILE A 12 -8.13 -1.81 16.39
CA ILE A 12 -7.97 -2.36 15.04
C ILE A 12 -6.64 -3.11 14.86
N ALA A 13 -5.62 -2.77 15.63
CA ALA A 13 -4.34 -3.47 15.65
C ALA A 13 -4.44 -4.84 16.33
N THR A 14 -5.00 -4.87 17.55
CA THR A 14 -4.95 -6.05 18.43
C THR A 14 -6.13 -6.99 18.23
N GLU A 15 -7.36 -6.47 18.18
CA GLU A 15 -8.56 -7.31 18.09
C GLU A 15 -8.93 -7.63 16.63
N ARG A 16 -8.63 -6.73 15.68
CA ARG A 16 -8.94 -6.93 14.26
C ARG A 16 -7.75 -7.39 13.43
N GLY A 17 -6.53 -7.35 13.98
CA GLY A 17 -5.31 -7.80 13.30
C GLY A 17 -5.01 -7.05 11.99
N LEU A 18 -5.44 -5.78 11.88
CA LEU A 18 -5.27 -5.01 10.65
C LEU A 18 -3.83 -4.50 10.50
N SER A 19 -3.34 -4.49 9.27
CA SER A 19 -1.95 -4.13 8.96
C SER A 19 -1.58 -2.72 9.41
N THR A 20 -0.30 -2.50 9.73
CA THR A 20 0.24 -1.18 10.10
C THR A 20 -0.05 -0.10 9.05
N ALA A 21 0.02 -0.46 7.76
CA ALA A 21 -0.32 0.47 6.68
C ALA A 21 -1.79 0.93 6.73
N TYR A 22 -2.72 0.01 7.04
CA TYR A 22 -4.12 0.34 7.21
C TYR A 22 -4.34 1.22 8.45
N GLN A 23 -3.71 0.89 9.58
CA GLN A 23 -3.75 1.70 10.81
C GLN A 23 -3.26 3.13 10.56
N LEU A 24 -2.16 3.29 9.81
CA LEU A 24 -1.63 4.61 9.44
C LEU A 24 -2.62 5.39 8.57
N SER A 25 -3.24 4.74 7.59
CA SER A 25 -4.25 5.36 6.73
C SER A 25 -5.48 5.82 7.52
N VAL A 26 -5.94 5.02 8.48
CA VAL A 26 -7.02 5.39 9.41
C VAL A 26 -6.62 6.59 10.26
N ARG A 27 -5.41 6.57 10.86
CA ARG A 27 -4.90 7.68 11.66
C ARG A 27 -4.90 8.98 10.85
N GLN A 28 -4.32 8.96 9.66
CA GLN A 28 -4.26 10.15 8.79
C GLN A 28 -5.64 10.73 8.51
N THR A 29 -6.63 9.87 8.23
CA THR A 29 -8.01 10.32 8.01
C THR A 29 -8.60 10.98 9.25
N LEU A 30 -8.46 10.36 10.42
CA LEU A 30 -9.06 10.84 11.67
C LEU A 30 -8.36 12.09 12.21
N ASP A 31 -7.03 12.17 12.12
CA ASP A 31 -6.28 13.36 12.51
C ASP A 31 -6.64 14.56 11.63
N ALA A 32 -6.83 14.35 10.32
CA ALA A 32 -7.28 15.39 9.40
C ALA A 32 -8.71 15.87 9.72
N LEU A 33 -9.61 14.95 10.09
CA LEU A 33 -10.96 15.29 10.55
C LEU A 33 -10.91 16.11 11.84
N VAL A 34 -10.15 15.69 12.85
CA VAL A 34 -10.03 16.42 14.12
C VAL A 34 -9.53 17.85 13.88
N LYS A 35 -8.47 18.01 13.09
CA LYS A 35 -7.96 19.34 12.74
C LYS A 35 -9.01 20.24 12.08
N TRP A 36 -9.83 19.67 11.21
CA TRP A 36 -10.90 20.40 10.54
C TRP A 36 -12.02 20.79 11.53
N LEU A 37 -12.43 19.88 12.43
CA LEU A 37 -13.44 20.12 13.46
C LEU A 37 -12.98 21.18 14.47
N GLU A 38 -11.73 21.10 14.93
CA GLU A 38 -11.12 22.12 15.82
C GLU A 38 -11.15 23.51 15.18
N GLY A 39 -10.89 23.60 13.87
CA GLY A 39 -11.02 24.85 13.11
C GLY A 39 -12.45 25.42 13.07
N LYS A 40 -13.46 24.60 13.36
CA LYS A 40 -14.87 24.98 13.52
C LYS A 40 -15.31 25.16 14.98
N GLY A 41 -14.41 24.99 15.93
CA GLY A 41 -14.71 25.09 17.36
C GLY A 41 -15.36 23.83 17.96
N VAL A 42 -15.44 22.72 17.22
CA VAL A 42 -15.97 21.44 17.70
C VAL A 42 -14.86 20.66 18.38
N SER A 43 -15.03 20.35 19.67
CA SER A 43 -14.04 19.69 20.52
C SER A 43 -14.50 18.37 21.16
N ASP A 44 -15.78 18.03 21.04
CA ASP A 44 -16.34 16.77 21.51
C ASP A 44 -16.96 15.95 20.38
N TRP A 45 -16.86 14.63 20.47
CA TRP A 45 -17.42 13.72 19.45
C TRP A 45 -18.97 13.71 19.47
N ASN A 46 -19.62 14.05 20.57
CA ASN A 46 -21.07 14.18 20.65
C ASN A 46 -21.61 15.36 19.86
N ASP A 47 -20.78 16.37 19.65
CA ASP A 47 -21.17 17.59 18.90
C ASP A 47 -21.00 17.40 17.39
N VAL A 48 -20.44 16.27 16.93
CA VAL A 48 -20.21 16.01 15.51
C VAL A 48 -21.47 15.46 14.85
N GLY A 49 -22.05 16.24 13.93
CA GLY A 49 -23.22 15.85 13.16
C GLY A 49 -22.87 15.26 11.79
N THR A 50 -23.89 14.64 11.17
CA THR A 50 -23.78 14.14 9.77
C THR A 50 -23.43 15.25 8.78
N GLU A 51 -23.92 16.47 9.00
CA GLU A 51 -23.64 17.64 8.17
C GLU A 51 -22.16 18.03 8.23
N ASP A 52 -21.53 17.95 9.41
CA ASP A 52 -20.10 18.23 9.57
C ASP A 52 -19.26 17.25 8.76
N LEU A 53 -19.58 15.97 8.85
CA LEU A 53 -18.88 14.94 8.09
C LEU A 53 -19.08 15.11 6.58
N SER A 54 -20.28 15.50 6.15
CA SER A 54 -20.59 15.77 4.74
C SER A 54 -19.83 16.98 4.24
N HIS A 55 -19.76 18.08 5.00
CA HIS A 55 -19.00 19.28 4.65
C HIS A 55 -17.50 19.01 4.63
N TYR A 56 -16.97 18.21 5.61
CA TYR A 56 -15.59 17.79 5.60
C TYR A 56 -15.23 17.02 4.32
N LEU A 57 -16.03 16.01 3.94
CA LEU A 57 -15.79 15.21 2.74
C LEU A 57 -15.92 16.03 1.46
N SER A 58 -16.87 16.97 1.39
CA SER A 58 -17.01 17.89 0.27
C SER A 58 -15.78 18.80 0.14
N GLY A 59 -15.30 19.36 1.26
CA GLY A 59 -14.10 20.17 1.27
C GLY A 59 -12.85 19.41 0.83
N GLN A 60 -12.72 18.13 1.17
CA GLN A 60 -11.63 17.28 0.69
C GLN A 60 -11.72 17.05 -0.83
N LYS A 61 -12.93 16.89 -1.37
CA LYS A 61 -13.17 16.78 -2.81
C LYS A 61 -12.77 18.06 -3.53
N ASP A 62 -13.15 19.22 -3.01
CA ASP A 62 -12.85 20.53 -3.60
C ASP A 62 -11.34 20.83 -3.58
N GLN A 63 -10.60 20.24 -2.64
CA GLN A 63 -9.14 20.27 -2.58
C GLN A 63 -8.46 19.24 -3.53
N GLY A 64 -9.23 18.54 -4.38
CA GLY A 64 -8.71 17.63 -5.38
C GLY A 64 -8.53 16.18 -4.94
N MET A 65 -9.07 15.79 -3.78
CA MET A 65 -9.02 14.38 -3.36
C MET A 65 -9.82 13.49 -4.32
N SER A 66 -9.25 12.40 -4.79
CA SER A 66 -9.90 11.47 -5.71
C SER A 66 -11.13 10.78 -5.08
N ALA A 67 -12.12 10.41 -5.91
CA ALA A 67 -13.30 9.68 -5.46
C ALA A 67 -12.97 8.37 -4.71
N SER A 68 -11.91 7.68 -5.14
CA SER A 68 -11.41 6.47 -4.48
C SER A 68 -10.87 6.76 -3.08
N SER A 69 -10.08 7.83 -2.92
CA SER A 69 -9.54 8.25 -1.63
C SER A 69 -10.64 8.72 -0.68
N LEU A 70 -11.62 9.49 -1.18
CA LEU A 70 -12.80 9.89 -0.40
C LEU A 70 -13.61 8.69 0.08
N ARG A 71 -13.76 7.66 -0.77
CA ARG A 71 -14.46 6.42 -0.39
C ARG A 71 -13.73 5.70 0.75
N ILE A 72 -12.41 5.61 0.69
CA ILE A 72 -11.58 5.02 1.76
C ILE A 72 -11.74 5.85 3.04
N GLY A 73 -11.60 7.16 2.96
CA GLY A 73 -11.79 8.06 4.11
C GLY A 73 -13.17 7.89 4.74
N MET A 74 -14.23 7.83 3.94
CA MET A 74 -15.59 7.58 4.43
C MET A 74 -15.72 6.23 5.16
N VAL A 75 -15.09 5.17 4.65
CA VAL A 75 -15.07 3.86 5.35
C VAL A 75 -14.39 4.00 6.71
N HIS A 76 -13.27 4.73 6.80
CA HIS A 76 -12.59 4.98 8.07
C HIS A 76 -13.49 5.72 9.06
N LEU A 77 -14.21 6.77 8.60
CA LEU A 77 -15.17 7.49 9.45
C LEU A 77 -16.29 6.56 9.94
N LYS A 78 -16.90 5.77 9.04
CA LYS A 78 -17.99 4.85 9.40
C LYS A 78 -17.57 3.81 10.44
N ILE A 79 -16.40 3.19 10.29
CA ILE A 79 -15.96 2.18 11.28
C ILE A 79 -15.58 2.82 12.61
N PHE A 80 -15.04 4.04 12.59
CA PHE A 80 -14.69 4.77 13.81
C PHE A 80 -15.94 5.21 14.59
N PHE A 81 -16.86 5.94 13.96
CA PHE A 81 -18.07 6.43 14.62
C PHE A 81 -18.99 5.30 15.07
N ARG A 82 -19.12 4.22 14.29
CA ARG A 82 -19.82 3.00 14.72
C ARG A 82 -19.20 2.41 15.99
N ARG A 83 -17.87 2.43 16.12
CA ARG A 83 -17.19 1.96 17.33
C ARG A 83 -17.49 2.87 18.51
N LEU A 84 -17.46 4.19 18.34
CA LEU A 84 -17.79 5.15 19.41
C LEU A 84 -19.22 4.98 19.89
N ALA A 85 -20.19 4.86 18.97
CA ALA A 85 -21.59 4.61 19.33
C ALA A 85 -21.75 3.27 20.05
N GLY A 86 -21.09 2.20 19.59
CA GLY A 86 -21.11 0.89 20.26
C GLY A 86 -20.52 0.89 21.67
N LEU A 87 -19.57 1.79 21.94
CA LEU A 87 -19.00 2.03 23.26
C LEU A 87 -19.79 3.05 24.11
N LYS A 88 -20.88 3.60 23.58
CA LYS A 88 -21.67 4.66 24.20
C LYS A 88 -20.85 5.91 24.54
N VAL A 89 -19.84 6.21 23.76
CA VAL A 89 -19.07 7.47 23.79
C VAL A 89 -19.86 8.59 23.14
N ILE A 90 -20.67 8.24 22.14
CA ILE A 90 -21.61 9.12 21.43
C ILE A 90 -22.99 8.45 21.44
N ASP A 91 -24.06 9.27 21.40
CA ASP A 91 -25.42 8.77 21.45
C ASP A 91 -25.89 8.13 20.13
N ALA A 92 -25.43 8.64 18.99
CA ALA A 92 -25.77 8.16 17.67
C ALA A 92 -24.55 8.18 16.73
N ASP A 93 -24.55 7.32 15.70
CA ASP A 93 -23.49 7.28 14.68
C ASP A 93 -23.75 8.34 13.58
N PRO A 94 -23.04 9.48 13.57
CA PRO A 94 -23.25 10.52 12.55
C PRO A 94 -22.77 10.12 11.16
N ALA A 95 -21.97 9.07 11.04
CA ALA A 95 -21.47 8.57 9.77
C ALA A 95 -22.39 7.52 9.12
N GLU A 96 -23.38 6.99 9.84
CA GLU A 96 -24.29 5.97 9.31
C GLU A 96 -25.00 6.42 8.02
N PRO A 97 -25.58 7.62 7.91
CA PRO A 97 -26.31 8.07 6.71
C PRO A 97 -25.41 8.41 5.51
N LEU A 98 -24.08 8.54 5.69
CA LEU A 98 -23.18 8.92 4.61
C LEU A 98 -23.21 7.91 3.47
N LEU A 99 -23.34 8.41 2.25
CA LEU A 99 -23.31 7.61 1.03
C LEU A 99 -21.96 7.76 0.32
N PRO A 100 -21.34 6.63 -0.12
CA PRO A 100 -20.06 6.71 -0.81
C PRO A 100 -20.21 7.45 -2.15
N PRO A 101 -19.21 8.27 -2.53
CA PRO A 101 -19.21 8.89 -3.84
C PRO A 101 -19.23 7.82 -4.94
N ARG A 102 -19.92 8.10 -6.04
CA ARG A 102 -19.88 7.24 -7.22
C ARG A 102 -18.45 7.21 -7.73
N ALA A 103 -17.84 6.03 -7.75
CA ALA A 103 -16.55 5.83 -8.39
C ALA A 103 -16.77 5.67 -9.88
N GLU A 104 -16.08 6.47 -10.69
CA GLU A 104 -15.96 6.17 -12.10
C GLU A 104 -15.17 4.85 -12.24
N GLN A 105 -15.75 3.90 -12.95
CA GLN A 105 -15.05 2.66 -13.26
C GLN A 105 -14.12 2.94 -14.45
N HIS A 106 -12.87 3.28 -14.18
CA HIS A 106 -11.84 3.23 -15.19
C HIS A 106 -11.44 1.77 -15.41
N LEU A 107 -11.69 1.26 -16.60
CA LEU A 107 -11.07 0.01 -17.03
C LEU A 107 -9.57 0.27 -17.14
N PRO A 108 -8.73 -0.56 -16.50
CA PRO A 108 -7.28 -0.39 -16.61
C PRO A 108 -6.86 -0.57 -18.08
N GLU A 109 -6.06 0.36 -18.59
CA GLU A 109 -5.35 0.13 -19.83
C GLU A 109 -4.29 -0.96 -19.60
N THR A 110 -4.34 -2.01 -20.39
CA THR A 110 -3.38 -3.12 -20.31
C THR A 110 -2.32 -2.96 -21.40
N LEU A 111 -1.06 -3.14 -21.02
CA LEU A 111 0.03 -3.22 -21.97
C LEU A 111 -0.09 -4.53 -22.78
N ASN A 112 0.13 -4.46 -24.09
CA ASN A 112 0.27 -5.65 -24.91
C ASN A 112 1.71 -6.20 -24.86
N GLU A 113 1.95 -7.38 -25.42
CA GLU A 113 3.27 -8.03 -25.40
C GLU A 113 4.36 -7.21 -26.09
N HIS A 114 4.00 -6.48 -27.16
CA HIS A 114 4.93 -5.62 -27.86
C HIS A 114 5.37 -4.44 -26.99
N ASP A 115 4.43 -3.81 -26.27
CA ASP A 115 4.73 -2.70 -25.36
C ASP A 115 5.63 -3.16 -24.23
N VAL A 116 5.34 -4.32 -23.63
CA VAL A 116 6.20 -4.91 -22.59
C VAL A 116 7.60 -5.20 -23.12
N SER A 117 7.69 -5.83 -24.30
CA SER A 117 8.99 -6.10 -24.93
C SER A 117 9.79 -4.83 -25.19
N SER A 118 9.13 -3.77 -25.65
CA SER A 118 9.76 -2.47 -25.89
C SER A 118 10.29 -1.85 -24.62
N ILE A 119 9.53 -1.93 -23.51
CA ILE A 119 9.97 -1.45 -22.18
C ILE A 119 11.19 -2.21 -21.71
N LEU A 120 11.20 -3.53 -21.81
CA LEU A 120 12.32 -4.38 -21.38
C LEU A 120 13.59 -4.10 -22.21
N GLN A 121 13.45 -3.93 -23.54
CA GLN A 121 14.56 -3.62 -24.43
C GLN A 121 15.11 -2.20 -24.25
N ALA A 122 14.33 -1.27 -23.74
CA ALA A 122 14.76 0.10 -23.48
C ALA A 122 15.69 0.21 -22.24
N VAL A 123 15.81 -0.83 -21.44
CA VAL A 123 16.70 -0.83 -20.25
C VAL A 123 18.15 -0.98 -20.70
N ASP A 124 18.95 0.03 -20.42
CA ASP A 124 20.39 0.04 -20.70
C ASP A 124 21.15 -0.64 -19.55
N THR A 125 21.57 -1.88 -19.77
CA THR A 125 22.25 -2.72 -18.75
C THR A 125 23.71 -2.29 -18.49
N GLU A 126 24.26 -1.40 -19.31
CA GLU A 126 25.62 -0.85 -19.08
C GLU A 126 25.59 0.34 -18.12
N LYS A 127 24.42 0.91 -17.87
CA LYS A 127 24.27 1.98 -16.86
C LYS A 127 24.22 1.41 -15.45
N LEU A 128 24.64 2.23 -14.49
CA LEU A 128 24.50 1.95 -13.07
C LEU A 128 23.04 1.58 -12.75
N LEU A 129 22.84 0.45 -12.11
CA LEU A 129 21.56 -0.19 -11.76
C LEU A 129 20.78 -0.75 -12.96
N GLY A 130 21.34 -0.74 -14.17
CA GLY A 130 20.64 -1.22 -15.35
C GLY A 130 20.34 -2.72 -15.33
N ARG A 131 21.28 -3.55 -14.87
CA ARG A 131 21.06 -5.01 -14.70
C ARG A 131 20.04 -5.29 -13.63
N ARG A 132 20.04 -4.53 -12.54
CA ARG A 132 19.04 -4.60 -11.48
C ARG A 132 17.64 -4.28 -12.01
N ASP A 133 17.53 -3.19 -12.76
CA ASP A 133 16.25 -2.70 -13.27
C ASP A 133 15.66 -3.68 -14.30
N LEU A 134 16.49 -4.23 -15.17
CA LEU A 134 16.07 -5.30 -16.07
C LEU A 134 15.60 -6.55 -15.30
N ALA A 135 16.36 -6.99 -14.30
CA ALA A 135 16.00 -8.14 -13.48
C ALA A 135 14.68 -7.94 -12.72
N ILE A 136 14.45 -6.72 -12.21
CA ILE A 136 13.18 -6.33 -11.57
C ILE A 136 12.01 -6.46 -12.55
N LEU A 137 12.14 -5.87 -13.75
CA LEU A 137 11.07 -5.84 -14.73
C LEU A 137 10.77 -7.23 -15.30
N GLU A 138 11.81 -8.01 -15.65
CA GLU A 138 11.67 -9.38 -16.14
C GLU A 138 11.01 -10.29 -15.07
N LEU A 139 11.46 -10.21 -13.83
CA LEU A 139 10.86 -10.97 -12.73
C LEU A 139 9.41 -10.57 -12.47
N PHE A 140 9.12 -9.27 -12.51
CA PHE A 140 7.77 -8.74 -12.29
C PHE A 140 6.81 -9.22 -13.36
N TYR A 141 7.21 -9.14 -14.63
CA TYR A 141 6.42 -9.60 -15.77
C TYR A 141 6.20 -11.11 -15.77
N ALA A 142 7.27 -11.89 -15.57
CA ALA A 142 7.22 -13.34 -15.63
C ALA A 142 6.43 -13.99 -14.48
N SER A 143 6.43 -13.36 -13.29
CA SER A 143 5.92 -14.00 -12.07
C SER A 143 4.60 -13.39 -11.57
N GLY A 144 4.17 -12.24 -12.07
CA GLY A 144 2.97 -11.56 -11.59
C GLY A 144 3.00 -11.23 -10.10
N LEU A 145 4.17 -11.01 -9.53
CA LEU A 145 4.35 -10.61 -8.14
C LEU A 145 3.70 -9.26 -7.88
N ARG A 146 3.21 -9.03 -6.66
CA ARG A 146 2.86 -7.67 -6.26
C ARG A 146 4.13 -6.85 -6.06
N LEU A 147 4.04 -5.53 -6.29
CA LEU A 147 5.21 -4.65 -6.11
C LEU A 147 5.85 -4.82 -4.72
N SER A 148 5.04 -4.92 -3.66
CA SER A 148 5.54 -5.13 -2.31
C SER A 148 6.21 -6.50 -2.11
N GLU A 149 5.76 -7.55 -2.80
CA GLU A 149 6.38 -8.88 -2.75
C GLU A 149 7.73 -8.86 -3.46
N LEU A 150 7.82 -8.17 -4.60
CA LEU A 150 9.06 -7.98 -5.35
C LEU A 150 10.08 -7.17 -4.54
N CYS A 151 9.68 -6.03 -3.97
CA CYS A 151 10.56 -5.20 -3.13
C CYS A 151 11.05 -5.91 -1.86
N ASN A 152 10.28 -6.87 -1.35
CA ASN A 152 10.61 -7.66 -0.17
C ASN A 152 11.17 -9.06 -0.51
N ALA A 153 11.52 -9.30 -1.77
CA ALA A 153 12.11 -10.56 -2.19
C ALA A 153 13.49 -10.76 -1.56
N ARG A 154 13.74 -11.97 -1.03
CA ARG A 154 14.99 -12.34 -0.36
C ARG A 154 15.70 -13.45 -1.08
N ILE A 155 17.04 -13.46 -0.99
CA ILE A 155 17.89 -14.46 -1.64
C ILE A 155 17.50 -15.87 -1.20
N GLU A 156 17.31 -16.08 0.09
CA GLU A 156 16.95 -17.37 0.68
C GLU A 156 15.59 -17.92 0.25
N ASN A 157 14.77 -17.07 -0.39
CA ASN A 157 13.43 -17.45 -0.88
C ASN A 157 13.39 -17.67 -2.40
N MET A 158 14.53 -17.53 -3.09
CA MET A 158 14.62 -17.72 -4.54
C MET A 158 15.53 -18.91 -4.85
N ASP A 159 15.02 -19.79 -5.67
CA ASP A 159 15.78 -20.89 -6.26
C ASP A 159 15.83 -20.69 -7.78
N LEU A 160 16.99 -20.25 -8.27
CA LEU A 160 17.18 -19.98 -9.70
C LEU A 160 17.45 -21.27 -10.49
N ASP A 161 17.92 -22.34 -9.85
CA ASP A 161 18.16 -23.61 -10.51
C ASP A 161 16.85 -24.34 -10.78
N GLU A 162 16.00 -24.43 -9.78
CA GLU A 162 14.64 -24.97 -9.90
C GLU A 162 13.64 -23.98 -10.54
N GLY A 163 13.98 -22.71 -10.61
CA GLY A 163 13.17 -21.66 -11.27
C GLY A 163 11.92 -21.27 -10.51
N PHE A 164 12.02 -21.03 -9.21
CA PHE A 164 10.90 -20.52 -8.41
C PHE A 164 11.32 -19.48 -7.38
N ILE A 165 10.34 -18.70 -6.94
CA ILE A 165 10.45 -17.82 -5.78
C ILE A 165 9.32 -18.08 -4.79
N ARG A 166 9.65 -18.13 -3.50
CA ARG A 166 8.69 -18.21 -2.39
C ARG A 166 8.36 -16.80 -1.91
N VAL A 167 7.09 -16.44 -1.92
CA VAL A 167 6.62 -15.11 -1.50
C VAL A 167 5.56 -15.22 -0.43
N THR A 168 5.65 -14.33 0.56
CA THR A 168 4.65 -14.22 1.61
C THR A 168 3.74 -13.03 1.31
N GLY A 169 2.47 -13.31 1.05
CA GLY A 169 1.46 -12.32 0.70
C GLY A 169 0.64 -11.82 1.89
N LYS A 170 -0.50 -11.21 1.58
CA LYS A 170 -1.44 -10.67 2.57
C LYS A 170 -1.89 -11.75 3.55
N GLY A 171 -1.82 -11.44 4.85
CA GLY A 171 -2.22 -12.37 5.92
C GLY A 171 -1.17 -13.45 6.24
N GLY A 172 0.10 -13.25 5.85
CA GLY A 172 1.18 -14.19 6.15
C GLY A 172 1.17 -15.48 5.32
N LYS A 173 0.29 -15.58 4.32
CA LYS A 173 0.20 -16.77 3.47
C LYS A 173 1.35 -16.82 2.48
N THR A 174 2.11 -17.92 2.51
CA THR A 174 3.23 -18.16 1.60
C THR A 174 2.76 -18.96 0.38
N ARG A 175 3.25 -18.57 -0.81
CA ARG A 175 3.06 -19.31 -2.06
C ARG A 175 4.37 -19.40 -2.84
N ILE A 176 4.50 -20.42 -3.66
CA ILE A 176 5.59 -20.59 -4.62
C ILE A 176 5.12 -20.05 -5.96
N VAL A 177 5.98 -19.27 -6.62
CA VAL A 177 5.70 -18.66 -7.92
C VAL A 177 6.82 -19.09 -8.87
N PRO A 178 6.50 -19.60 -10.08
CA PRO A 178 7.51 -19.95 -11.07
C PRO A 178 8.21 -18.69 -11.61
N VAL A 179 9.50 -18.82 -11.92
CA VAL A 179 10.33 -17.78 -12.53
C VAL A 179 10.73 -18.26 -13.93
N GLY A 180 10.24 -17.59 -14.96
CA GLY A 180 10.52 -17.94 -16.36
C GLY A 180 11.99 -17.75 -16.73
N GLY A 181 12.41 -18.38 -17.86
CA GLY A 181 13.82 -18.42 -18.28
C GLY A 181 14.47 -17.04 -18.41
N LYS A 182 13.85 -16.09 -19.10
CA LYS A 182 14.37 -14.72 -19.24
C LYS A 182 14.57 -14.02 -17.90
N ALA A 183 13.61 -14.15 -17.00
CA ALA A 183 13.70 -13.59 -15.65
C ALA A 183 14.85 -14.25 -14.84
N ARG A 184 15.04 -15.58 -14.98
CA ARG A 184 16.16 -16.30 -14.36
C ARG A 184 17.50 -15.77 -14.85
N GLU A 185 17.65 -15.61 -16.18
CA GLU A 185 18.86 -15.07 -16.81
C GLU A 185 19.16 -13.65 -16.31
N ALA A 186 18.18 -12.75 -16.35
CA ALA A 186 18.34 -11.37 -15.91
C ALA A 186 18.67 -11.25 -14.42
N VAL A 187 17.98 -12.03 -13.56
CA VAL A 187 18.29 -12.05 -12.10
C VAL A 187 19.68 -12.64 -11.85
N THR A 188 20.06 -13.71 -12.57
CA THR A 188 21.39 -14.32 -12.43
C THR A 188 22.49 -13.33 -12.86
N ASP A 189 22.29 -12.60 -13.94
CA ASP A 189 23.25 -11.59 -14.42
C ASP A 189 23.40 -10.45 -13.39
N TYR A 190 22.30 -9.93 -12.88
CA TYR A 190 22.33 -8.93 -11.82
C TYR A 190 23.04 -9.43 -10.55
N MET A 191 22.70 -10.64 -10.09
CA MET A 191 23.27 -11.22 -8.87
C MET A 191 24.78 -11.43 -8.96
N LYS A 192 25.29 -11.75 -10.18
CA LYS A 192 26.73 -12.03 -10.41
C LYS A 192 27.53 -10.75 -10.68
N ASN A 193 26.99 -9.84 -11.49
CA ASN A 193 27.76 -8.78 -12.12
C ASN A 193 27.51 -7.37 -11.54
N GLU A 194 26.39 -7.12 -10.87
CA GLU A 194 26.11 -5.78 -10.33
C GLU A 194 25.82 -5.79 -8.83
N ARG A 195 25.02 -6.74 -8.34
CA ARG A 195 24.67 -6.79 -6.91
C ARG A 195 25.87 -6.79 -5.96
N PRO A 196 26.98 -7.49 -6.22
CA PRO A 196 28.15 -7.51 -5.33
C PRO A 196 28.72 -6.11 -5.09
N GLU A 197 28.66 -5.21 -6.09
CA GLU A 197 29.15 -3.84 -5.99
C GLU A 197 28.25 -2.96 -5.11
N LEU A 198 26.96 -3.35 -4.98
CA LEU A 198 25.97 -2.64 -4.17
C LEU A 198 25.93 -3.12 -2.71
N VAL A 199 26.55 -4.25 -2.40
CA VAL A 199 26.59 -4.80 -1.04
C VAL A 199 27.46 -3.95 -0.12
N LYS A 200 26.91 -3.59 1.05
CA LYS A 200 27.60 -2.82 2.10
C LYS A 200 27.52 -3.56 3.44
N SER A 201 28.23 -3.10 4.44
CA SER A 201 28.34 -3.77 5.75
C SER A 201 27.01 -4.02 6.47
N LYS A 202 25.96 -3.24 6.15
CA LYS A 202 24.60 -3.38 6.74
C LYS A 202 23.55 -3.91 5.75
N THR A 203 23.98 -4.34 4.56
CA THR A 203 23.04 -4.88 3.55
C THR A 203 22.44 -6.19 4.06
N SER A 204 21.13 -6.28 3.98
CA SER A 204 20.39 -7.47 4.33
C SER A 204 20.26 -8.43 3.12
N SER A 205 19.59 -9.57 3.30
CA SER A 205 19.41 -10.60 2.27
C SER A 205 18.40 -10.23 1.17
N TRP A 206 18.04 -8.95 1.01
CA TRP A 206 17.20 -8.51 -0.10
C TRP A 206 17.86 -8.82 -1.45
N ILE A 207 17.06 -9.28 -2.42
CA ILE A 207 17.56 -9.54 -3.77
C ILE A 207 17.97 -8.21 -4.40
N PHE A 208 17.03 -7.26 -4.45
CA PHE A 208 17.23 -5.99 -5.12
C PHE A 208 17.69 -4.91 -4.15
N LEU A 209 18.84 -4.32 -4.44
CA LEU A 209 19.48 -3.30 -3.62
C LEU A 209 19.38 -1.92 -4.25
N SER A 210 19.36 -0.91 -3.41
CA SER A 210 19.57 0.48 -3.83
C SER A 210 21.07 0.81 -3.89
N ILE A 211 21.44 2.00 -4.38
CA ILE A 211 22.82 2.51 -4.33
C ILE A 211 23.37 2.56 -2.88
N ARG A 212 22.47 2.59 -1.90
CA ARG A 212 22.85 2.64 -0.48
C ARG A 212 23.10 1.27 0.13
N GLY A 213 22.82 0.22 -0.57
CA GLY A 213 22.90 -1.17 -0.13
C GLY A 213 21.64 -1.70 0.52
#